data_ad698504d443ee46bfced3c2992080e8
#
_entry.id   ad698504d443ee46bfced3c2992080e8
#
_cell.length_a   1.000
_cell.length_b   1.000
_cell.length_c   1.000
_cell.angle_alpha   90.00
_cell.angle_beta   90.00
_cell.angle_gamma   90.00
#
_symmetry.space_group_name_H-M   'P 1'
#
loop_
_entity.id
_entity.type
_entity.pdbx_description
1 polymer ?
#
loop_
_entity_poly.entity_id
_entity_poly.type
_entity_poly.pdbx_seq_one_letter_code
_entity_poly.pdbx_strand_id
1 'polypeptide(L)'
;MKKLTSALLIGALALGAYWLYGKLFPNDEQVIRALLAEVAENASVPAGEGNFAKVAAVNALAACFSPDVEIRLDGTPGEISSIQGRRELQQVVQAARSHVGSAQIAFADVLLEFGAEPGNATAQTVATARIDKPEELWVQELKMTLAKIDGAWKITRVEPARALDR
;
A
#
# COMPACT_ATOMS: atom_id res chain seq x y z
N MET A 1 -29.41 44.87 -5.96
CA MET A 1 -29.37 43.67 -5.08
C MET A 1 -29.34 42.34 -5.83
N LYS A 2 -30.11 42.16 -6.92
CA LYS A 2 -30.11 40.86 -7.68
C LYS A 2 -28.77 40.45 -8.32
N LYS A 3 -27.91 41.41 -8.70
CA LYS A 3 -26.58 41.13 -9.32
C LYS A 3 -25.55 40.61 -8.31
N LEU A 4 -25.65 41.02 -7.03
CA LEU A 4 -24.74 40.57 -5.96
C LEU A 4 -25.06 39.15 -5.54
N THR A 5 -26.33 38.76 -5.46
CA THR A 5 -26.77 37.41 -5.13
C THR A 5 -26.36 36.39 -6.19
N SER A 6 -26.45 36.78 -7.49
CA SER A 6 -26.02 35.93 -8.59
C SER A 6 -24.49 35.69 -8.58
N ALA A 7 -23.69 36.71 -8.27
CA ALA A 7 -22.23 36.58 -8.20
C ALA A 7 -21.80 35.67 -7.03
N LEU A 8 -22.48 35.77 -5.88
CA LEU A 8 -22.25 34.88 -4.71
C LEU A 8 -22.62 33.43 -5.03
N LEU A 9 -23.69 33.19 -5.77
CA LEU A 9 -24.16 31.87 -6.14
C LEU A 9 -23.21 31.19 -7.14
N ILE A 10 -22.67 31.94 -8.10
CA ILE A 10 -21.65 31.45 -9.05
C ILE A 10 -20.34 31.12 -8.31
N GLY A 11 -19.91 31.97 -7.38
CA GLY A 11 -18.73 31.72 -6.57
C GLY A 11 -18.84 30.45 -5.71
N ALA A 12 -20.00 30.24 -5.09
CA ALA A 12 -20.25 29.02 -4.28
C ALA A 12 -20.30 27.75 -5.14
N LEU A 13 -20.89 27.83 -6.35
CA LEU A 13 -20.91 26.74 -7.32
C LEU A 13 -19.50 26.41 -7.84
N ALA A 14 -18.67 27.40 -8.12
CA ALA A 14 -17.30 27.22 -8.58
C ALA A 14 -16.41 26.59 -7.48
N LEU A 15 -16.56 27.04 -6.23
CA LEU A 15 -15.88 26.45 -5.07
C LEU A 15 -16.33 25.00 -4.81
N GLY A 16 -17.62 24.72 -4.92
CA GLY A 16 -18.18 23.38 -4.79
C GLY A 16 -17.69 22.44 -5.90
N ALA A 17 -17.66 22.94 -7.15
CA ALA A 17 -17.14 22.17 -8.28
C ALA A 17 -15.63 21.90 -8.15
N TYR A 18 -14.84 22.88 -7.71
CA TYR A 18 -13.41 22.72 -7.46
C TYR A 18 -13.13 21.70 -6.34
N TRP A 19 -13.88 21.78 -5.25
CA TRP A 19 -13.77 20.82 -4.14
C TRP A 19 -14.18 19.39 -4.55
N LEU A 20 -15.25 19.28 -5.34
CA LEU A 20 -15.74 18.01 -5.88
C LEU A 20 -14.75 17.43 -6.89
N TYR A 21 -14.13 18.27 -7.73
CA TYR A 21 -13.09 17.88 -8.69
C TYR A 21 -11.88 17.28 -7.97
N GLY A 22 -11.38 17.90 -6.90
CA GLY A 22 -10.27 17.38 -6.10
C GLY A 22 -10.58 16.05 -5.41
N LYS A 23 -11.86 15.77 -5.07
CA LYS A 23 -12.29 14.48 -4.53
C LYS A 23 -12.49 13.40 -5.60
N LEU A 24 -12.94 13.79 -6.79
CA LEU A 24 -13.21 12.86 -7.90
C LEU A 24 -11.94 12.50 -8.68
N PHE A 25 -10.90 13.35 -8.61
CA PHE A 25 -9.63 13.16 -9.30
C PHE A 25 -8.47 13.32 -8.30
N PRO A 26 -8.29 12.35 -7.36
CA PRO A 26 -7.16 12.37 -6.46
C PRO A 26 -5.86 12.31 -7.28
N ASN A 27 -4.85 13.06 -6.85
CA ASN A 27 -3.55 12.99 -7.50
C ASN A 27 -2.91 11.60 -7.26
N ASP A 28 -2.01 11.20 -8.15
CA ASP A 28 -1.38 9.88 -8.10
C ASP A 28 -0.65 9.62 -6.76
N GLU A 29 -0.12 10.66 -6.12
CA GLU A 29 0.50 10.55 -4.79
C GLU A 29 -0.52 10.09 -3.73
N GLN A 30 -1.70 10.70 -3.69
CA GLN A 30 -2.75 10.33 -2.73
C GLN A 30 -3.24 8.90 -2.96
N VAL A 31 -3.36 8.49 -4.23
CA VAL A 31 -3.76 7.12 -4.59
C VAL A 31 -2.71 6.11 -4.14
N ILE A 32 -1.43 6.39 -4.36
CA ILE A 32 -0.34 5.50 -3.93
C ILE A 32 -0.27 5.43 -2.40
N ARG A 33 -0.40 6.54 -1.69
CA ARG A 33 -0.43 6.54 -0.21
C ARG A 33 -1.62 5.74 0.33
N ALA A 34 -2.79 5.83 -0.29
CA ALA A 34 -3.96 5.02 0.06
C ALA A 34 -3.73 3.54 -0.23
N LEU A 35 -3.10 3.19 -1.36
CA LEU A 35 -2.71 1.82 -1.70
C LEU A 35 -1.76 1.22 -0.66
N LEU A 36 -0.74 1.97 -0.22
CA LEU A 36 0.18 1.52 0.82
C LEU A 36 -0.52 1.33 2.18
N ALA A 37 -1.45 2.21 2.53
CA ALA A 37 -2.27 2.05 3.73
C ALA A 37 -3.15 0.78 3.65
N GLU A 38 -3.77 0.51 2.50
CA GLU A 38 -4.53 -0.71 2.23
C GLU A 38 -3.67 -1.97 2.34
N VAL A 39 -2.42 -1.93 1.84
CA VAL A 39 -1.45 -3.01 2.01
C VAL A 39 -1.15 -3.25 3.48
N ALA A 40 -0.86 -2.21 4.26
CA ALA A 40 -0.57 -2.33 5.68
C ALA A 40 -1.77 -2.90 6.47
N GLU A 41 -2.97 -2.43 6.18
CA GLU A 41 -4.21 -2.91 6.79
C GLU A 41 -4.45 -4.40 6.49
N ASN A 42 -4.41 -4.79 5.20
CA ASN A 42 -4.67 -6.16 4.78
C ASN A 42 -3.51 -7.13 5.09
N ALA A 43 -2.29 -6.65 5.29
CA ALA A 43 -1.17 -7.45 5.78
C ALA A 43 -1.25 -7.69 7.31
N SER A 44 -1.92 -6.82 8.06
CA SER A 44 -2.13 -6.96 9.49
C SER A 44 -3.13 -8.09 9.80
N VAL A 45 -2.92 -8.77 10.92
CA VAL A 45 -3.75 -9.89 11.40
C VAL A 45 -4.33 -9.48 12.75
N PRO A 46 -5.64 -9.16 12.85
CA PRO A 46 -6.27 -8.89 14.13
C PRO A 46 -6.40 -10.17 14.96
N ALA A 47 -6.30 -10.04 16.29
CA ALA A 47 -6.48 -11.17 17.20
C ALA A 47 -7.90 -11.77 17.03
N GLY A 48 -7.97 -13.09 16.90
CA GLY A 48 -9.25 -13.78 16.74
C GLY A 48 -9.87 -13.64 15.35
N GLU A 49 -9.10 -13.33 14.33
CA GLU A 49 -9.57 -13.21 12.94
C GLU A 49 -10.28 -14.49 12.46
N GLY A 50 -11.54 -14.36 12.04
CA GLY A 50 -12.33 -15.46 11.51
C GLY A 50 -11.89 -15.91 10.11
N ASN A 51 -12.17 -17.17 9.73
CA ASN A 51 -11.72 -17.74 8.45
C ASN A 51 -12.18 -16.93 7.23
N PHE A 52 -13.39 -16.38 7.25
CA PHE A 52 -13.90 -15.57 6.14
C PHE A 52 -13.10 -14.26 6.00
N ALA A 53 -12.81 -13.60 7.12
CA ALA A 53 -12.01 -12.38 7.15
C ALA A 53 -10.58 -12.63 6.64
N LYS A 54 -9.97 -13.76 6.99
CA LYS A 54 -8.65 -14.18 6.48
C LYS A 54 -8.63 -14.26 4.96
N VAL A 55 -9.60 -14.94 4.37
CA VAL A 55 -9.68 -15.08 2.91
C VAL A 55 -9.90 -13.72 2.23
N ALA A 56 -10.78 -12.90 2.78
CA ALA A 56 -11.05 -11.56 2.26
C ALA A 56 -9.79 -10.68 2.30
N ALA A 57 -9.07 -10.66 3.42
CA ALA A 57 -7.84 -9.88 3.57
C ALA A 57 -6.71 -10.36 2.64
N VAL A 58 -6.54 -11.68 2.46
CA VAL A 58 -5.55 -12.24 1.51
C VAL A 58 -5.86 -11.79 0.08
N ASN A 59 -7.13 -11.83 -0.32
CA ASN A 59 -7.53 -11.39 -1.67
C ASN A 59 -7.38 -9.89 -1.85
N ALA A 60 -7.75 -9.08 -0.86
CA ALA A 60 -7.60 -7.64 -0.88
C ALA A 60 -6.11 -7.25 -0.95
N LEU A 61 -5.27 -7.86 -0.11
CA LEU A 61 -3.82 -7.66 -0.17
C LEU A 61 -3.26 -8.00 -1.54
N ALA A 62 -3.58 -9.16 -2.08
CA ALA A 62 -3.09 -9.61 -3.38
C ALA A 62 -3.54 -8.70 -4.53
N ALA A 63 -4.72 -8.06 -4.41
CA ALA A 63 -5.22 -7.12 -5.41
C ALA A 63 -4.39 -5.83 -5.48
N CYS A 64 -3.64 -5.47 -4.45
CA CYS A 64 -2.72 -4.33 -4.44
C CYS A 64 -1.48 -4.56 -5.30
N PHE A 65 -1.16 -5.80 -5.65
CA PHE A 65 0.05 -6.19 -6.38
C PHE A 65 -0.26 -6.55 -7.84
N SER A 66 0.75 -6.41 -8.72
CA SER A 66 0.65 -6.88 -10.10
C SER A 66 0.56 -8.41 -10.17
N PRO A 67 0.05 -9.00 -11.26
CA PRO A 67 0.01 -10.45 -11.42
C PRO A 67 1.38 -11.12 -11.36
N ASP A 68 2.42 -10.42 -11.79
CA ASP A 68 3.81 -10.84 -11.92
C ASP A 68 4.73 -10.17 -10.87
N VAL A 69 4.19 -9.76 -9.74
CA VAL A 69 4.93 -9.12 -8.65
C VAL A 69 6.16 -9.92 -8.24
N GLU A 70 7.25 -9.22 -7.97
CA GLU A 70 8.50 -9.79 -7.43
C GLU A 70 8.77 -9.19 -6.05
N ILE A 71 8.82 -10.02 -5.01
CA ILE A 71 9.10 -9.60 -3.64
C ILE A 71 10.38 -10.29 -3.19
N ARG A 72 11.35 -9.50 -2.75
CA ARG A 72 12.60 -9.97 -2.14
C ARG A 72 12.69 -9.42 -0.74
N LEU A 73 12.94 -10.26 0.24
CA LEU A 73 13.12 -9.87 1.63
C LEU A 73 14.42 -10.50 2.14
N ASP A 74 15.35 -9.65 2.58
CA ASP A 74 16.61 -10.14 3.15
C ASP A 74 16.46 -10.36 4.66
N GLY A 75 16.98 -11.49 5.15
CA GLY A 75 17.11 -11.72 6.59
C GLY A 75 15.83 -11.93 7.36
N THR A 76 14.74 -12.37 6.73
CA THR A 76 13.52 -12.75 7.43
C THR A 76 13.68 -14.08 8.16
N PRO A 77 13.27 -14.18 9.45
CA PRO A 77 13.20 -15.47 10.13
C PRO A 77 12.20 -16.36 9.39
N GLY A 78 12.69 -17.43 8.70
CA GLY A 78 11.82 -18.36 8.00
C GLY A 78 12.14 -18.62 6.53
N GLU A 79 13.26 -18.12 6.01
CA GLU A 79 13.84 -18.52 4.70
C GLU A 79 13.03 -18.21 3.44
N ILE A 80 12.00 -17.35 3.46
CA ILE A 80 11.37 -16.89 2.24
C ILE A 80 12.17 -15.70 1.70
N SER A 81 13.16 -15.98 0.87
CA SER A 81 14.01 -14.93 0.28
C SER A 81 13.39 -14.26 -0.94
N SER A 82 12.46 -14.91 -1.61
CA SER A 82 11.77 -14.34 -2.78
C SER A 82 10.39 -14.95 -3.00
N ILE A 83 9.44 -14.11 -3.45
CA ILE A 83 8.09 -14.49 -3.88
C ILE A 83 7.92 -14.00 -5.31
N GLN A 84 7.43 -14.84 -6.20
CA GLN A 84 7.19 -14.49 -7.59
C GLN A 84 5.72 -14.69 -7.97
N GLY A 85 5.07 -13.60 -8.32
CA GLY A 85 3.69 -13.58 -8.76
C GLY A 85 2.67 -13.58 -7.63
N ARG A 86 1.52 -13.01 -7.97
CA ARG A 86 0.39 -12.82 -7.04
C ARG A 86 -0.11 -14.12 -6.40
N ARG A 87 -0.08 -15.23 -7.13
CA ARG A 87 -0.57 -16.53 -6.64
C ARG A 87 0.32 -17.07 -5.52
N GLU A 88 1.63 -16.97 -5.68
CA GLU A 88 2.57 -17.38 -4.63
C GLU A 88 2.45 -16.46 -3.41
N LEU A 89 2.31 -15.14 -3.63
CA LEU A 89 2.04 -14.19 -2.56
C LEU A 89 0.80 -14.58 -1.74
N GLN A 90 -0.31 -14.93 -2.40
CA GLN A 90 -1.52 -15.38 -1.71
C GLN A 90 -1.27 -16.62 -0.85
N GLN A 91 -0.54 -17.61 -1.36
CA GLN A 91 -0.22 -18.85 -0.64
C GLN A 91 0.64 -18.55 0.61
N VAL A 92 1.69 -17.75 0.46
CA VAL A 92 2.58 -17.37 1.55
C VAL A 92 1.85 -16.58 2.63
N VAL A 93 1.05 -15.57 2.24
CA VAL A 93 0.28 -14.76 3.18
C VAL A 93 -0.78 -15.61 3.90
N GLN A 94 -1.46 -16.51 3.19
CA GLN A 94 -2.44 -17.41 3.80
C GLN A 94 -1.79 -18.37 4.80
N ALA A 95 -0.63 -18.91 4.46
CA ALA A 95 0.14 -19.76 5.36
C ALA A 95 0.59 -18.99 6.61
N ALA A 96 1.18 -17.80 6.44
CA ALA A 96 1.60 -16.94 7.54
C ALA A 96 0.44 -16.61 8.50
N ARG A 97 -0.72 -16.20 7.95
CA ARG A 97 -1.92 -15.89 8.76
C ARG A 97 -2.48 -17.09 9.52
N SER A 98 -2.15 -18.31 9.10
CA SER A 98 -2.59 -19.53 9.80
C SER A 98 -1.74 -19.86 11.03
N HIS A 99 -0.51 -19.33 11.09
CA HIS A 99 0.45 -19.59 12.15
C HIS A 99 0.62 -18.43 13.15
N VAL A 100 0.14 -17.23 12.76
CA VAL A 100 0.26 -15.99 13.53
C VAL A 100 -1.07 -15.70 14.21
N GLY A 101 -1.08 -15.51 15.53
CA GLY A 101 -2.28 -15.17 16.29
C GLY A 101 -2.69 -13.72 16.10
N SER A 102 -1.70 -12.80 16.01
CA SER A 102 -1.89 -11.39 15.66
C SER A 102 -0.63 -10.79 15.04
N ALA A 103 -0.79 -9.86 14.13
CA ALA A 103 0.30 -9.08 13.56
C ALA A 103 -0.18 -7.66 13.22
N GLN A 104 0.63 -6.67 13.52
CA GLN A 104 0.39 -5.29 13.14
C GLN A 104 1.50 -4.82 12.21
N ILE A 105 1.14 -4.48 10.98
CA ILE A 105 2.04 -3.96 9.97
C ILE A 105 1.78 -2.47 9.79
N ALA A 106 2.84 -1.68 9.70
CA ALA A 106 2.73 -0.25 9.40
C ALA A 106 3.88 0.20 8.50
N PHE A 107 3.61 1.19 7.66
CA PHE A 107 4.59 1.88 6.85
C PHE A 107 4.74 3.31 7.36
N ALA A 108 5.98 3.70 7.64
CA ALA A 108 6.36 5.05 8.07
C ALA A 108 7.30 5.69 7.05
N ASP A 109 7.42 7.01 7.11
CA ASP A 109 8.39 7.78 6.31
C ASP A 109 8.31 7.49 4.80
N VAL A 110 7.08 7.47 4.26
CA VAL A 110 6.84 7.17 2.84
C VAL A 110 7.34 8.33 1.97
N LEU A 111 8.44 8.08 1.25
CA LEU A 111 8.99 8.95 0.22
C LEU A 111 8.59 8.43 -1.15
N LEU A 112 7.95 9.26 -1.96
CA LEU A 112 7.49 8.91 -3.30
C LEU A 112 8.31 9.67 -4.35
N GLU A 113 8.78 8.94 -5.35
CA GLU A 113 9.46 9.46 -6.53
C GLU A 113 8.72 8.98 -7.78
N PHE A 114 8.28 9.92 -8.61
CA PHE A 114 7.64 9.59 -9.88
C PHE A 114 8.68 9.43 -10.98
N GLY A 115 8.53 8.40 -11.79
CA GLY A 115 9.40 8.14 -12.93
C GLY A 115 9.25 9.19 -14.03
N ALA A 116 10.24 9.25 -14.92
CA ALA A 116 10.18 10.12 -16.09
C ALA A 116 9.01 9.76 -17.05
N GLU A 117 8.63 8.48 -17.07
CA GLU A 117 7.46 8.01 -17.81
C GLU A 117 6.23 8.04 -16.91
N PRO A 118 5.09 8.58 -17.41
CA PRO A 118 3.82 8.57 -16.69
C PRO A 118 3.41 7.14 -16.31
N GLY A 119 2.90 6.98 -15.09
CA GLY A 119 2.41 5.69 -14.61
C GLY A 119 3.48 4.79 -13.96
N ASN A 120 4.69 5.29 -13.71
CA ASN A 120 5.72 4.64 -12.93
C ASN A 120 6.07 5.47 -11.69
N ALA A 121 6.22 4.81 -10.55
CA ALA A 121 6.64 5.45 -9.31
C ALA A 121 7.47 4.48 -8.45
N THR A 122 8.26 5.04 -7.55
CA THR A 122 8.98 4.32 -6.52
C THR A 122 8.56 4.87 -5.16
N ALA A 123 8.30 3.98 -4.20
CA ALA A 123 8.07 4.32 -2.81
C ALA A 123 9.21 3.75 -1.96
N GLN A 124 9.84 4.60 -1.15
CA GLN A 124 10.74 4.15 -0.09
C GLN A 124 10.02 4.35 1.24
N THR A 125 10.12 3.38 2.14
CA THR A 125 9.40 3.41 3.41
C THR A 125 10.07 2.53 4.44
N VAL A 126 9.85 2.85 5.71
CA VAL A 126 10.20 1.98 6.84
C VAL A 126 8.99 1.11 7.16
N ALA A 127 9.11 -0.19 6.91
CA ALA A 127 8.11 -1.18 7.32
C ALA A 127 8.39 -1.62 8.75
N THR A 128 7.35 -1.64 9.57
CA THR A 128 7.40 -2.18 10.94
C THR A 128 6.40 -3.31 11.07
N ALA A 129 6.79 -4.40 11.74
CA ALA A 129 5.90 -5.50 12.06
C ALA A 129 6.00 -5.85 13.53
N ARG A 130 4.86 -5.93 14.22
CA ARG A 130 4.72 -6.45 15.58
C ARG A 130 3.92 -7.73 15.51
N ILE A 131 4.52 -8.86 15.90
CA ILE A 131 3.92 -10.19 15.76
C ILE A 131 3.73 -10.80 17.15
N ASP A 132 2.49 -11.17 17.46
CA ASP A 132 2.00 -11.87 18.67
C ASP A 132 2.47 -11.31 20.02
N LYS A 133 3.71 -10.84 20.12
CA LYS A 133 4.34 -10.28 21.31
C LYS A 133 4.74 -8.83 21.05
N PRO A 134 4.35 -7.88 21.93
CA PRO A 134 4.70 -6.46 21.75
C PRO A 134 6.22 -6.18 21.76
N GLU A 135 7.03 -7.12 22.25
CA GLU A 135 8.48 -6.99 22.34
C GLU A 135 9.22 -7.40 21.07
N GLU A 136 8.56 -8.14 20.17
CA GLU A 136 9.14 -8.52 18.89
C GLU A 136 8.76 -7.47 17.82
N LEU A 137 9.58 -6.44 17.71
CA LEU A 137 9.47 -5.44 16.67
C LEU A 137 10.47 -5.72 15.56
N TRP A 138 9.96 -6.05 14.39
CA TRP A 138 10.76 -6.12 13.17
C TRP A 138 10.66 -4.80 12.41
N VAL A 139 11.81 -4.28 11.97
CA VAL A 139 11.91 -3.01 11.23
C VAL A 139 12.79 -3.22 10.02
N GLN A 140 12.31 -2.85 8.84
CA GLN A 140 13.08 -2.93 7.61
C GLN A 140 12.76 -1.74 6.69
N GLU A 141 13.79 -1.15 6.10
CA GLU A 141 13.62 -0.21 5.01
C GLU A 141 13.32 -0.97 3.72
N LEU A 142 12.24 -0.58 3.05
CA LEU A 142 11.79 -1.20 1.82
C LEU A 142 11.72 -0.18 0.69
N LYS A 143 12.07 -0.63 -0.49
CA LYS A 143 11.84 0.04 -1.75
C LYS A 143 10.78 -0.72 -2.53
N MET A 144 9.70 -0.03 -2.90
CA MET A 144 8.60 -0.57 -3.68
C MET A 144 8.56 0.12 -5.04
N THR A 145 8.53 -0.66 -6.11
CA THR A 145 8.26 -0.13 -7.46
C THR A 145 6.78 -0.29 -7.76
N LEU A 146 6.16 0.75 -8.28
CA LEU A 146 4.75 0.79 -8.62
C LEU A 146 4.57 1.14 -10.09
N ALA A 147 3.56 0.57 -10.70
CA ALA A 147 3.14 0.88 -12.06
C ALA A 147 1.62 1.01 -12.15
N LYS A 148 1.17 1.85 -13.08
CA LYS A 148 -0.26 2.01 -13.38
C LYS A 148 -0.66 0.97 -14.41
N ILE A 149 -1.40 -0.05 -13.98
CA ILE A 149 -1.85 -1.18 -14.80
C ILE A 149 -3.38 -1.07 -14.91
N ASP A 150 -3.89 -1.03 -16.14
CA ASP A 150 -5.34 -0.87 -16.42
C ASP A 150 -5.96 0.33 -15.68
N GLY A 151 -5.20 1.43 -15.56
CA GLY A 151 -5.64 2.65 -14.89
C GLY A 151 -5.53 2.65 -13.37
N ALA A 152 -5.10 1.56 -12.74
CA ALA A 152 -4.91 1.43 -11.29
C ALA A 152 -3.44 1.27 -10.91
N TRP A 153 -3.00 1.94 -9.84
CA TRP A 153 -1.67 1.73 -9.30
C TRP A 153 -1.54 0.35 -8.67
N LYS A 154 -0.45 -0.36 -9.00
CA LYS A 154 -0.10 -1.69 -8.45
C LYS A 154 1.36 -1.73 -8.07
N ILE A 155 1.68 -2.46 -7.00
CA ILE A 155 3.05 -2.75 -6.62
C ILE A 155 3.55 -3.89 -7.52
N THR A 156 4.65 -3.64 -8.24
CA THR A 156 5.27 -4.61 -9.16
C THR A 156 6.51 -5.26 -8.57
N ARG A 157 7.19 -4.56 -7.65
CA ARG A 157 8.37 -5.08 -6.96
C ARG A 157 8.47 -4.55 -5.55
N VAL A 158 8.94 -5.40 -4.64
CA VAL A 158 9.35 -5.03 -3.27
C VAL A 158 10.73 -5.58 -3.03
N GLU A 159 11.63 -4.74 -2.56
CA GLU A 159 13.01 -5.12 -2.22
C GLU A 159 13.49 -4.35 -0.99
N PRO A 160 14.46 -4.87 -0.22
CA PRO A 160 15.10 -4.09 0.82
C PRO A 160 15.73 -2.82 0.22
N ALA A 161 15.53 -1.68 0.87
CA ALA A 161 16.29 -0.49 0.52
C ALA A 161 17.74 -0.75 0.95
N ARG A 162 18.64 -0.91 -0.02
CA ARG A 162 20.08 -0.98 0.26
C ARG A 162 20.49 0.38 0.79
N ALA A 163 21.02 0.42 2.01
CA ALA A 163 21.75 1.60 2.45
C ALA A 163 22.77 1.92 1.36
N LEU A 164 22.67 3.10 0.77
CA LEU A 164 23.69 3.58 -0.15
C LEU A 164 25.01 3.54 0.63
N ASP A 165 25.95 2.71 0.19
CA ASP A 165 27.33 2.78 0.65
C ASP A 165 27.80 4.23 0.46
N ARG A 166 27.95 4.94 1.57
CA ARG A 166 28.54 6.27 1.63
C ARG A 166 30.05 6.16 1.70
#